data_c82ee46215e925c6eb74f1960aa245dd
#
_entry.id   c82ee46215e925c6eb74f1960aa245dd
#
_cell.length_a   1.000
_cell.length_b   1.000
_cell.length_c   1.000
_cell.angle_alpha   90.00
_cell.angle_beta   90.00
_cell.angle_gamma   90.00
#
_symmetry.space_group_name_H-M   'P 1'
#
loop_
_entity.id
_entity.type
_entity.pdbx_description
1 polymer ?
#
loop_
_entity_poly.entity_id
_entity_poly.type
_entity_poly.pdbx_seq_one_letter_code
_entity_poly.pdbx_strand_id
1 'polypeptide(L)' 'TNINVRASASETADRLGVLSGGDSAELVGTEGDWSKITYNGQIGYVKSEYVQ' A
#
# COMPACT_ATOMS: atom_id res chain seq x y z
N THR A 1 5.36 5.61 -11.71
CA THR A 1 6.07 4.75 -10.77
C THR A 1 5.11 3.76 -10.13
N ASN A 2 5.46 2.49 -10.14
CA ASN A 2 4.61 1.45 -9.58
C ASN A 2 4.97 1.24 -8.11
N ILE A 3 3.94 1.04 -7.30
CA ILE A 3 4.09 0.86 -5.86
C ILE A 3 3.50 -0.51 -5.49
N ASN A 4 4.30 -1.35 -4.85
CA ASN A 4 3.84 -2.66 -4.44
C ASN A 4 2.86 -2.53 -3.26
N VAL A 5 1.72 -3.21 -3.37
CA VAL A 5 0.72 -3.27 -2.30
C VAL A 5 0.85 -4.63 -1.64
N ARG A 6 1.07 -4.62 -0.35
CA ARG A 6 1.32 -5.85 0.41
C ARG A 6 0.17 -6.15 1.36
N ALA A 7 0.08 -7.40 1.76
CA ALA A 7 -1.00 -7.83 2.65
C ALA A 7 -0.77 -7.41 4.10
N SER A 8 0.45 -7.06 4.46
CA SER A 8 0.75 -6.57 5.80
C SER A 8 1.93 -5.62 5.73
N ALA A 9 2.22 -4.96 6.84
CA ALA A 9 3.28 -3.95 6.91
C ALA A 9 4.65 -4.61 7.00
N SER A 10 5.01 -5.34 5.96
CA SER A 10 6.28 -6.08 5.92
C SER A 10 6.70 -6.29 4.49
N GLU A 11 7.99 -6.16 4.24
CA GLU A 11 8.53 -6.40 2.91
C GLU A 11 8.48 -7.86 2.51
N THR A 12 8.31 -8.75 3.49
CA THR A 12 8.18 -10.18 3.22
C THR A 12 6.73 -10.63 3.12
N ALA A 13 5.79 -9.71 3.30
CA ALA A 13 4.36 -10.04 3.18
C ALA A 13 4.01 -10.32 1.72
N ASP A 14 2.94 -11.08 1.53
CA ASP A 14 2.44 -11.37 0.19
C ASP A 14 2.05 -10.07 -0.51
N ARG A 15 2.39 -9.98 -1.78
CA ARG A 15 2.04 -8.82 -2.57
C ARG A 15 0.61 -9.01 -3.11
N LEU A 16 -0.27 -8.06 -2.77
CA LEU A 16 -1.64 -8.08 -3.26
C LEU A 16 -1.73 -7.58 -4.69
N GLY A 17 -0.87 -6.64 -5.06
CA GLY A 17 -0.90 -6.07 -6.39
C GLY A 17 0.05 -4.88 -6.46
N VAL A 18 -0.20 -4.03 -7.45
CA VAL A 18 0.64 -2.87 -7.70
C VAL A 18 -0.24 -1.66 -7.99
N LEU A 19 0.10 -0.52 -7.39
CA LEU A 19 -0.53 0.75 -7.74
C LEU A 19 0.36 1.44 -8.76
N SER A 20 -0.23 1.85 -9.87
CA SER A 20 0.48 2.61 -10.90
C SER A 20 0.41 4.09 -10.59
N GLY A 21 1.33 4.86 -11.15
CA GLY A 21 1.24 6.31 -11.02
C GLY A 21 -0.08 6.79 -11.59
N GLY A 22 -0.81 7.57 -10.84
CA GLY A 22 -2.12 8.04 -11.22
C GLY A 22 -3.28 7.25 -10.64
N ASP A 23 -3.02 6.05 -10.15
CA ASP A 23 -4.05 5.31 -9.42
C ASP A 23 -4.27 5.98 -8.08
N SER A 24 -5.50 5.91 -7.59
CA SER A 24 -5.81 6.45 -6.29
C SER A 24 -6.24 5.34 -5.36
N ALA A 25 -5.95 5.53 -4.08
CA ALA A 25 -6.33 4.58 -3.04
C ALA A 25 -6.64 5.39 -1.79
N GLU A 26 -7.61 4.95 -1.03
CA GLU A 26 -8.00 5.65 0.17
C GLU A 26 -7.04 5.30 1.29
N LEU A 27 -6.43 6.33 1.88
CA LEU A 27 -5.55 6.13 3.02
C LEU A 27 -6.39 5.90 4.27
N VAL A 28 -6.25 4.75 4.86
CA VAL A 28 -7.01 4.37 6.05
C VAL A 28 -6.24 4.73 7.31
N GLY A 29 -4.92 4.60 7.28
CA GLY A 29 -4.10 4.91 8.43
C GLY A 29 -2.64 4.66 8.11
N THR A 30 -1.81 4.69 9.14
CA THR A 30 -0.38 4.42 8.99
C THR A 30 0.05 3.46 10.07
N GLU A 31 1.13 2.73 9.79
CA GLU A 31 1.68 1.78 10.74
C GLU A 31 3.20 1.75 10.52
N GLY A 32 3.93 2.43 11.41
CA GLY A 32 5.37 2.53 11.26
C GLY A 32 5.74 3.22 9.95
N ASP A 33 6.54 2.58 9.16
CA ASP A 33 6.98 3.11 7.87
C ASP A 33 6.02 2.76 6.74
N TRP A 34 4.86 2.20 7.05
CA TRP A 34 3.90 1.75 6.06
C TRP A 34 2.61 2.55 6.14
N SER A 35 1.97 2.73 5.01
CA SER A 35 0.66 3.36 4.93
C SER A 35 -0.38 2.29 4.66
N LYS A 36 -1.46 2.32 5.42
CA LYS A 36 -2.57 1.38 5.26
C LYS A 36 -3.58 2.00 4.31
N ILE A 37 -3.92 1.28 3.27
CA ILE A 37 -4.85 1.77 2.26
C ILE A 37 -5.92 0.73 1.96
N THR A 38 -7.01 1.18 1.34
CA THR A 38 -8.02 0.28 0.81
C THR A 38 -7.66 -0.03 -0.63
N TYR A 39 -7.48 -1.30 -0.94
CA TYR A 39 -7.11 -1.76 -2.27
C TYR A 39 -8.05 -2.88 -2.71
N ASN A 40 -8.83 -2.63 -3.77
CA ASN A 40 -9.79 -3.60 -4.29
C ASN A 40 -10.71 -4.19 -3.22
N GLY A 41 -11.16 -3.34 -2.30
CA GLY A 41 -12.09 -3.77 -1.27
C GLY A 41 -11.45 -4.46 -0.08
N GLN A 42 -10.13 -4.46 -0.01
CA GLN A 42 -9.41 -5.03 1.13
C GLN A 42 -8.30 -4.10 1.56
N ILE A 43 -7.79 -4.35 2.75
CA ILE A 43 -6.73 -3.50 3.30
C ILE A 43 -5.39 -3.96 2.73
N GLY A 44 -4.66 -3.00 2.16
CA GLY A 44 -3.30 -3.23 1.69
C GLY A 44 -2.34 -2.28 2.37
N TYR A 45 -1.05 -2.55 2.27
CA TYR A 45 -0.01 -1.72 2.86
C TYR A 45 0.99 -1.32 1.80
N VAL A 46 1.37 -0.05 1.81
CA VAL A 46 2.41 0.47 0.91
C VAL A 46 3.42 1.22 1.75
N LYS A 47 4.66 1.26 1.29
CA LYS A 47 5.70 2.02 1.98
C LYS A 47 5.34 3.50 1.98
N SER A 48 5.42 4.11 3.15
CA SER A 48 5.07 5.53 3.27
C SER A 48 5.98 6.43 2.42
N GLU A 49 7.20 6.01 2.17
CA GLU A 49 8.12 6.81 1.37
C GLU A 49 7.69 6.91 -0.09
N TYR A 50 6.84 6.00 -0.55
CA TYR A 50 6.33 6.03 -1.92
C TYR A 50 4.99 6.76 -2.02
N VAL A 51 4.36 7.06 -0.90
CA VAL A 51 3.06 7.74 -0.86
C VAL A 51 3.26 9.09 -0.19
N GLN A 52 2.98 10.13 -0.91
CA GLN A 52 3.17 11.50 -0.41
C GLN A 52 1.84 12.17 -0.10
#